data_27bef2187be0d751c4dfc874ec39ca28
#
_entry.id   27bef2187be0d751c4dfc874ec39ca28
#
_cell.length_a   1.000
_cell.length_b   1.000
_cell.length_c   1.000
_cell.angle_alpha   90.00
_cell.angle_beta   90.00
_cell.angle_gamma   90.00
#
_symmetry.space_group_name_H-M   'P 1'
#
loop_
_entity.id
_entity.type
_entity.pdbx_description
1 polymer ?
#
loop_
_entity_poly.entity_id
_entity_poly.type
_entity_poly.pdbx_seq_one_letter_code
_entity_poly.pdbx_strand_id
1 'polypeptide(L)'
;VKNRLKTLCVSLSLVASSLCAGTSVEFVGMNAPSTPEQMAKAYSEAKVIIHTESGGKIERNLSYQTLFGVKDKVGTNKNPAGQLYSMSMKPLMDPFGKPLIAETPDSNSLLNVNGSLFLVTHYEYDWILSDGSSAEKTDVWHERAPMSMTLTSIKQDPKTGKLKAFDQKPIDFSSVGGIWIPCAGSQTPWNTHLGTEEDYDLFFTAASGKNYKKAQKGLKAMSELYFEGKKEANPYDYGHITEVAVSQKGDTTVTKHYAMGRGTWEMSKIMSDGKTAFFGDDGAYVGLYMYIGDASGNLDSGTLYAAIWKQTNEDGARDGGQANLSWIKLGHATSKEVAEWKDKYTFNDIFEAYAPAEFDAKKHEGFKAIKAGHSEIEYLKLKPGMERVAAFLETRRYSAYLGATTEFNKMEGVAFNPEDKKLYIAMSYIEKGMAKDSSFAKDDIRIAKNSCGGTYELTLSSHVKDSNNEAIPSEFVPTFMHVPNALLGEEMAMDAQGNTCVVDKIANTDNLFYSSRARTLFIGEDSGAHVNNYLWAYNIDTKKLSRILSIPAGAESTGLQVVENLNGYAYIMSNAQHQGDFTKTTSKELKAKLTPLIDKFQAPVGYIYGIPGL
;
A
#
# COMPACT_ATOMS: atom_id res chain seq x y z
N VAL A 1 -23.18 -59.84 55.76
CA VAL A 1 -22.43 -59.44 54.60
C VAL A 1 -22.86 -58.01 54.23
N LYS A 2 -21.98 -57.00 54.47
CA LYS A 2 -22.29 -55.59 54.35
C LYS A 2 -21.92 -55.14 52.92
N ASN A 3 -22.90 -54.69 52.15
CA ASN A 3 -22.68 -53.96 50.91
C ASN A 3 -22.47 -52.46 51.20
N ARG A 4 -21.31 -51.94 50.85
CA ARG A 4 -21.03 -50.50 50.82
C ARG A 4 -21.25 -49.97 49.39
N LEU A 5 -22.30 -49.16 49.26
CA LEU A 5 -22.43 -48.26 48.07
C LEU A 5 -21.37 -47.17 48.18
N LYS A 6 -20.55 -47.08 47.17
CA LYS A 6 -19.68 -45.91 46.96
C LYS A 6 -20.42 -44.88 46.08
N THR A 7 -20.82 -43.79 46.74
CA THR A 7 -21.33 -42.60 46.04
C THR A 7 -20.16 -41.89 45.37
N LEU A 8 -20.20 -41.80 44.04
CA LEU A 8 -19.24 -41.06 43.23
C LEU A 8 -19.73 -39.60 43.15
N CYS A 9 -19.13 -38.71 43.94
CA CYS A 9 -19.31 -37.27 43.77
C CYS A 9 -18.53 -36.82 42.54
N VAL A 10 -19.24 -36.51 41.47
CA VAL A 10 -18.69 -35.76 40.33
C VAL A 10 -18.73 -34.29 40.73
N SER A 11 -17.58 -33.76 41.13
CA SER A 11 -17.38 -32.32 41.29
C SER A 11 -17.29 -31.69 39.90
N LEU A 12 -18.37 -31.04 39.45
CA LEU A 12 -18.31 -30.07 38.37
C LEU A 12 -17.48 -28.87 38.86
N SER A 13 -16.22 -28.82 38.50
CA SER A 13 -15.43 -27.59 38.57
C SER A 13 -15.94 -26.65 37.46
N LEU A 14 -16.80 -25.69 37.83
CA LEU A 14 -16.97 -24.46 37.04
C LEU A 14 -15.60 -23.78 37.00
N VAL A 15 -14.91 -23.92 35.88
CA VAL A 15 -13.85 -22.99 35.52
C VAL A 15 -14.55 -21.67 35.17
N ALA A 16 -14.72 -20.80 36.16
CA ALA A 16 -14.98 -19.39 35.91
C ALA A 16 -13.73 -18.88 35.19
N SER A 17 -13.80 -18.76 33.90
CA SER A 17 -12.89 -17.91 33.13
C SER A 17 -13.09 -16.49 33.64
N SER A 18 -12.28 -16.07 34.63
CA SER A 18 -12.09 -14.67 34.93
C SER A 18 -11.52 -14.06 33.63
N LEU A 19 -12.37 -13.41 32.84
CA LEU A 19 -11.93 -12.40 31.88
C LEU A 19 -11.13 -11.40 32.73
N CYS A 20 -9.82 -11.47 32.67
CA CYS A 20 -8.97 -10.34 33.04
C CYS A 20 -9.48 -9.18 32.18
N ALA A 21 -10.08 -8.18 32.81
CA ALA A 21 -10.46 -6.93 32.16
C ALA A 21 -9.15 -6.23 31.79
N GLY A 22 -8.58 -6.59 30.64
CA GLY A 22 -7.40 -5.93 30.08
C GLY A 22 -7.74 -4.49 29.69
N THR A 23 -6.73 -3.68 29.52
CA THR A 23 -6.87 -2.34 28.95
C THR A 23 -7.52 -2.45 27.56
N SER A 24 -8.61 -1.69 27.31
CA SER A 24 -9.23 -1.60 25.99
C SER A 24 -9.25 -0.19 25.47
N VAL A 25 -9.18 -0.04 24.16
CA VAL A 25 -9.11 1.25 23.46
C VAL A 25 -10.33 1.40 22.56
N GLU A 26 -11.02 2.52 22.69
CA GLU A 26 -12.15 2.88 21.84
C GLU A 26 -11.89 4.22 21.16
N PHE A 27 -12.07 4.28 19.82
CA PHE A 27 -12.13 5.54 19.09
C PHE A 27 -13.57 5.96 18.88
N VAL A 28 -13.91 7.17 19.37
CA VAL A 28 -15.20 7.79 19.16
C VAL A 28 -15.07 8.70 17.95
N GLY A 29 -15.80 8.40 16.90
CA GLY A 29 -15.72 9.07 15.61
C GLY A 29 -16.26 10.50 15.65
N MET A 30 -15.93 11.23 14.59
CA MET A 30 -16.39 12.58 14.30
C MET A 30 -17.34 12.59 13.09
N ASN A 31 -18.13 13.66 12.96
CA ASN A 31 -18.97 13.86 11.77
C ASN A 31 -18.10 14.15 10.52
N ALA A 32 -18.66 13.87 9.35
CA ALA A 32 -18.08 14.34 8.10
C ALA A 32 -18.07 15.87 8.02
N PRO A 33 -17.10 16.49 7.32
CA PRO A 33 -17.05 17.93 7.16
C PRO A 33 -18.30 18.44 6.42
N SER A 34 -18.86 19.55 6.91
CA SER A 34 -20.09 20.13 6.37
C SER A 34 -19.92 21.55 5.83
N THR A 35 -18.80 22.20 6.14
CA THR A 35 -18.49 23.57 5.66
C THR A 35 -17.25 23.57 4.77
N PRO A 36 -17.12 24.50 3.81
CA PRO A 36 -15.92 24.64 2.99
C PRO A 36 -14.63 24.77 3.82
N GLU A 37 -14.66 25.45 4.95
CA GLU A 37 -13.52 25.64 5.85
C GLU A 37 -13.08 24.33 6.52
N GLN A 38 -14.03 23.45 6.86
CA GLN A 38 -13.72 22.10 7.35
C GLN A 38 -13.20 21.22 6.22
N MET A 39 -13.82 21.30 5.03
CA MET A 39 -13.45 20.50 3.86
C MET A 39 -12.06 20.86 3.31
N ALA A 40 -11.56 22.06 3.59
CA ALA A 40 -10.28 22.57 3.07
C ALA A 40 -9.05 22.20 3.90
N LYS A 41 -9.19 21.49 5.03
CA LYS A 41 -8.09 21.23 5.97
C LYS A 41 -8.06 19.80 6.48
N ALA A 42 -6.87 19.36 6.91
CA ALA A 42 -6.73 18.17 7.73
C ALA A 42 -7.11 18.49 9.18
N TYR A 43 -8.07 17.75 9.76
CA TYR A 43 -8.49 17.95 11.15
C TYR A 43 -9.12 16.70 11.76
N SER A 44 -9.06 16.62 13.10
CA SER A 44 -9.78 15.64 13.90
C SER A 44 -10.54 16.34 15.02
N GLU A 45 -11.79 15.91 15.20
CA GLU A 45 -12.65 16.20 16.35
C GLU A 45 -13.06 14.90 17.07
N ALA A 46 -12.41 13.80 16.71
CA ALA A 46 -12.61 12.50 17.32
C ALA A 46 -12.02 12.45 18.74
N LYS A 47 -12.33 11.38 19.45
CA LYS A 47 -11.80 11.12 20.80
C LYS A 47 -11.25 9.71 20.88
N VAL A 48 -10.29 9.51 21.78
CA VAL A 48 -9.87 8.21 22.24
C VAL A 48 -10.28 8.00 23.70
N ILE A 49 -10.80 6.82 23.99
CA ILE A 49 -11.16 6.35 25.34
C ILE A 49 -10.34 5.10 25.64
N ILE A 50 -9.57 5.14 26.72
CA ILE A 50 -8.81 4.00 27.21
C ILE A 50 -9.44 3.57 28.54
N HIS A 51 -9.94 2.33 28.57
CA HIS A 51 -10.39 1.68 29.79
C HIS A 51 -9.21 0.96 30.43
N THR A 52 -8.88 1.31 31.67
CA THR A 52 -7.75 0.72 32.38
C THR A 52 -8.18 -0.57 33.10
N GLU A 53 -7.22 -1.44 33.39
CA GLU A 53 -7.46 -2.71 34.13
C GLU A 53 -8.10 -2.48 35.52
N SER A 54 -7.83 -1.33 36.11
CA SER A 54 -8.41 -0.92 37.40
C SER A 54 -9.88 -0.43 37.31
N GLY A 55 -10.48 -0.46 36.12
CA GLY A 55 -11.84 0.06 35.85
C GLY A 55 -11.91 1.57 35.66
N GLY A 56 -10.77 2.26 35.60
CA GLY A 56 -10.69 3.69 35.27
C GLY A 56 -10.90 3.95 33.79
N LYS A 57 -11.18 5.22 33.46
CA LYS A 57 -11.38 5.71 32.09
C LYS A 57 -10.52 6.95 31.85
N ILE A 58 -9.73 6.91 30.77
CA ILE A 58 -8.99 8.07 30.27
C ILE A 58 -9.64 8.47 28.96
N GLU A 59 -10.12 9.70 28.87
CA GLU A 59 -10.69 10.26 27.64
C GLU A 59 -9.83 11.44 27.16
N ARG A 60 -9.51 11.49 25.87
CA ARG A 60 -8.74 12.55 25.24
C ARG A 60 -9.34 12.93 23.89
N ASN A 61 -9.36 14.24 23.62
CA ASN A 61 -9.67 14.76 22.30
C ASN A 61 -8.47 14.57 21.39
N LEU A 62 -8.72 14.18 20.14
CA LEU A 62 -7.72 14.07 19.10
C LEU A 62 -7.62 15.36 18.29
N SER A 63 -6.45 15.62 17.75
CA SER A 63 -6.22 16.74 16.83
C SER A 63 -5.16 16.36 15.80
N TYR A 64 -5.21 16.97 14.61
CA TYR A 64 -4.17 16.82 13.61
C TYR A 64 -3.06 17.82 13.84
N GLN A 65 -1.81 17.39 13.75
CA GLN A 65 -0.62 18.22 13.87
C GLN A 65 0.25 18.05 12.63
N THR A 66 0.51 19.14 11.92
CA THR A 66 1.45 19.16 10.79
C THR A 66 2.89 19.24 11.31
N LEU A 67 3.75 18.36 10.80
CA LEU A 67 5.20 18.41 11.04
C LEU A 67 5.88 19.37 10.07
N PHE A 68 5.52 19.27 8.81
CA PHE A 68 5.94 20.16 7.72
C PHE A 68 5.02 19.98 6.50
N GLY A 69 5.03 20.93 5.61
CA GLY A 69 4.46 20.79 4.27
C GLY A 69 5.56 20.59 3.22
N VAL A 70 5.22 20.07 2.05
CA VAL A 70 6.21 19.73 1.00
C VAL A 70 7.01 20.91 0.48
N LYS A 71 6.51 22.16 0.63
CA LYS A 71 7.24 23.41 0.29
C LYS A 71 8.16 23.90 1.40
N ASP A 72 8.04 23.38 2.61
CA ASP A 72 8.81 23.88 3.75
C ASP A 72 10.28 23.46 3.65
N LYS A 73 11.14 24.33 4.17
CA LYS A 73 12.55 24.03 4.40
C LYS A 73 12.74 23.67 5.86
N VAL A 74 13.18 22.46 6.13
CA VAL A 74 13.31 21.93 7.49
C VAL A 74 14.77 21.93 7.94
N GLY A 75 15.07 22.67 8.99
CA GLY A 75 16.42 22.74 9.59
C GLY A 75 17.48 23.24 8.62
N THR A 76 18.49 22.41 8.37
CA THR A 76 19.61 22.73 7.46
C THR A 76 19.32 22.44 5.99
N ASN A 77 18.19 21.81 5.67
CA ASN A 77 17.79 21.55 4.28
C ASN A 77 17.51 22.87 3.55
N LYS A 78 18.32 23.16 2.53
CA LYS A 78 18.16 24.40 1.73
C LYS A 78 17.07 24.32 0.68
N ASN A 79 16.62 23.09 0.37
CA ASN A 79 15.58 22.80 -0.62
C ASN A 79 14.24 22.54 0.08
N PRO A 80 13.11 22.67 -0.62
CA PRO A 80 11.82 22.22 -0.13
C PRO A 80 11.80 20.73 0.26
N ALA A 81 10.97 20.35 1.23
CA ALA A 81 10.87 18.97 1.69
C ALA A 81 10.54 17.98 0.57
N GLY A 82 9.65 18.34 -0.35
CA GLY A 82 9.26 17.52 -1.50
C GLY A 82 10.14 17.65 -2.75
N GLN A 83 11.32 18.28 -2.65
CA GLN A 83 12.24 18.43 -3.76
C GLN A 83 12.70 17.08 -4.32
N LEU A 84 12.71 16.94 -5.63
CA LEU A 84 13.25 15.77 -6.35
C LEU A 84 14.69 16.00 -6.82
N TYR A 85 15.45 14.92 -6.94
CA TYR A 85 16.90 14.98 -7.15
C TYR A 85 17.38 14.03 -8.26
N SER A 86 18.48 14.42 -8.93
CA SER A 86 19.22 13.53 -9.83
C SER A 86 20.12 12.54 -9.07
N MET A 87 20.74 11.62 -9.80
CA MET A 87 21.71 10.66 -9.26
C MET A 87 22.90 11.33 -8.53
N SER A 88 23.31 12.51 -8.97
CA SER A 88 24.38 13.30 -8.31
C SER A 88 23.85 14.23 -7.21
N MET A 89 22.62 13.99 -6.72
CA MET A 89 21.95 14.78 -5.69
C MET A 89 21.78 16.26 -6.06
N LYS A 90 21.69 16.58 -7.35
CA LYS A 90 21.31 17.91 -7.80
C LYS A 90 19.79 18.06 -7.75
N PRO A 91 19.28 19.17 -7.18
CA PRO A 91 17.84 19.46 -7.24
C PRO A 91 17.38 19.54 -8.71
N LEU A 92 16.31 18.80 -9.01
CA LEU A 92 15.66 18.87 -10.32
C LEU A 92 14.82 20.14 -10.42
N MET A 93 14.73 20.66 -11.63
CA MET A 93 13.95 21.85 -11.95
C MET A 93 12.84 21.46 -12.92
N ASP A 94 11.69 22.10 -12.78
CA ASP A 94 10.60 21.96 -13.73
C ASP A 94 10.89 22.71 -15.05
N PRO A 95 10.04 22.59 -16.10
CA PRO A 95 10.28 23.27 -17.38
C PRO A 95 10.27 24.79 -17.29
N PHE A 96 9.82 25.37 -16.18
CA PHE A 96 9.80 26.83 -15.93
C PHE A 96 10.99 27.31 -15.11
N GLY A 97 11.96 26.44 -14.81
CA GLY A 97 13.16 26.77 -14.04
C GLY A 97 12.90 26.96 -12.54
N LYS A 98 11.84 26.36 -12.02
CA LYS A 98 11.52 26.34 -10.59
C LYS A 98 11.86 24.98 -9.99
N PRO A 99 12.08 24.87 -8.66
CA PRO A 99 12.25 23.59 -8.01
C PRO A 99 11.11 22.62 -8.35
N LEU A 100 11.47 21.42 -8.79
CA LEU A 100 10.51 20.34 -8.99
C LEU A 100 10.17 19.72 -7.64
N ILE A 101 8.93 19.92 -7.19
CA ILE A 101 8.41 19.46 -5.90
C ILE A 101 7.31 18.45 -6.18
N ALA A 102 7.35 17.31 -5.49
CA ALA A 102 6.24 16.36 -5.50
C ALA A 102 5.28 16.71 -4.35
N GLU A 103 4.03 17.00 -4.69
CA GLU A 103 2.95 17.32 -3.74
C GLU A 103 2.22 16.05 -3.28
N THR A 104 2.89 14.92 -3.32
CA THR A 104 2.38 13.58 -3.07
C THR A 104 3.15 12.85 -1.97
N PRO A 105 3.17 13.39 -0.70
CA PRO A 105 3.81 12.69 0.41
C PRO A 105 2.98 11.46 0.78
N ASP A 106 3.42 10.27 0.34
CA ASP A 106 2.64 9.05 0.47
C ASP A 106 2.89 8.31 1.79
N SER A 107 4.11 7.90 2.06
CA SER A 107 4.40 7.04 3.19
C SER A 107 5.16 7.73 4.31
N ASN A 108 4.98 7.21 5.52
CA ASN A 108 5.76 7.58 6.71
C ASN A 108 6.26 6.33 7.44
N SER A 109 7.49 6.40 7.96
CA SER A 109 7.96 5.54 9.03
C SER A 109 8.66 6.36 10.10
N LEU A 110 8.02 6.51 11.26
CA LEU A 110 8.64 7.10 12.45
C LEU A 110 9.45 6.02 13.16
N LEU A 111 10.77 6.12 13.07
CA LEU A 111 11.71 5.16 13.60
C LEU A 111 12.35 5.71 14.89
N ASN A 112 12.40 4.87 15.92
CA ASN A 112 13.20 5.12 17.11
C ASN A 112 14.48 4.29 17.05
N VAL A 113 15.60 4.93 16.75
CA VAL A 113 16.90 4.27 16.61
C VAL A 113 17.76 4.63 17.83
N ASN A 114 17.73 3.78 18.84
CA ASN A 114 18.46 3.97 20.11
C ASN A 114 18.23 5.36 20.74
N GLY A 115 16.98 5.83 20.75
CA GLY A 115 16.56 7.11 21.32
C GLY A 115 16.60 8.29 20.36
N SER A 116 17.23 8.17 19.20
CA SER A 116 17.12 9.15 18.11
C SER A 116 15.88 8.86 17.26
N LEU A 117 15.06 9.90 17.03
CA LEU A 117 13.84 9.77 16.25
C LEU A 117 14.02 10.28 14.83
N PHE A 118 13.61 9.47 13.88
CA PHE A 118 13.64 9.81 12.45
C PHE A 118 12.32 9.49 11.79
N LEU A 119 11.93 10.30 10.82
CA LEU A 119 10.79 10.05 9.95
C LEU A 119 11.31 9.87 8.52
N VAL A 120 11.07 8.70 7.94
CA VAL A 120 11.22 8.47 6.51
C VAL A 120 9.91 8.82 5.85
N THR A 121 9.94 9.68 4.82
CA THR A 121 8.75 10.09 4.06
C THR A 121 9.00 9.86 2.58
N HIS A 122 8.03 9.23 1.90
CA HIS A 122 8.01 9.07 0.44
C HIS A 122 7.42 10.28 -0.25
N TYR A 123 7.87 10.53 -1.50
CA TYR A 123 7.21 11.41 -2.47
C TYR A 123 6.96 10.58 -3.71
N GLU A 124 5.68 10.28 -3.98
CA GLU A 124 5.26 9.22 -4.90
C GLU A 124 5.44 9.58 -6.36
N TYR A 125 4.94 10.76 -6.79
CA TYR A 125 5.06 11.25 -8.18
C TYR A 125 4.97 12.77 -8.28
N ASP A 126 5.35 13.33 -9.44
CA ASP A 126 5.18 14.74 -9.78
C ASP A 126 3.74 14.99 -10.26
N TRP A 127 2.92 15.64 -9.42
CA TRP A 127 1.52 15.89 -9.73
C TRP A 127 1.31 17.17 -10.55
N ILE A 128 1.84 18.31 -10.08
CA ILE A 128 1.68 19.61 -10.72
C ILE A 128 3.04 20.31 -10.90
N LEU A 129 3.12 21.11 -11.95
CA LEU A 129 4.27 21.98 -12.20
C LEU A 129 4.08 23.32 -11.48
N SER A 130 5.11 24.14 -11.40
CA SER A 130 5.10 25.41 -10.65
C SER A 130 4.05 26.43 -11.13
N ASP A 131 3.57 26.31 -12.36
CA ASP A 131 2.46 27.12 -12.90
C ASP A 131 1.08 26.54 -12.55
N GLY A 132 1.03 25.36 -11.89
CA GLY A 132 -0.18 24.64 -11.53
C GLY A 132 -0.79 23.79 -12.63
N SER A 133 -0.12 23.65 -13.76
CA SER A 133 -0.51 22.67 -14.78
C SER A 133 -0.21 21.25 -14.32
N SER A 134 -0.98 20.26 -14.83
CA SER A 134 -0.74 18.85 -14.53
C SER A 134 0.56 18.38 -15.22
N ALA A 135 1.46 17.75 -14.46
CA ALA A 135 2.67 17.17 -15.00
C ALA A 135 2.36 16.08 -16.04
N GLU A 136 1.32 15.27 -15.82
CA GLU A 136 0.91 14.21 -16.76
C GLU A 136 0.30 14.71 -18.07
N LYS A 137 -0.24 15.93 -18.10
CA LYS A 137 -0.99 16.47 -19.26
C LYS A 137 -0.20 17.45 -20.11
N THR A 138 1.07 17.64 -19.82
CA THR A 138 1.91 18.52 -20.61
C THR A 138 2.84 17.75 -21.55
N ASP A 139 2.93 18.18 -22.81
CA ASP A 139 3.85 17.58 -23.81
C ASP A 139 5.30 18.03 -23.62
N VAL A 140 5.54 19.04 -22.77
CA VAL A 140 6.88 19.61 -22.54
C VAL A 140 7.59 19.01 -21.33
N TRP A 141 6.94 18.09 -20.60
CA TRP A 141 7.47 17.47 -19.41
C TRP A 141 7.46 15.94 -19.50
N HIS A 142 8.41 15.32 -18.82
CA HIS A 142 8.47 13.87 -18.65
C HIS A 142 7.54 13.47 -17.50
N GLU A 143 6.46 12.80 -17.79
CA GLU A 143 5.60 12.21 -16.79
C GLU A 143 6.41 11.32 -15.85
N ARG A 144 6.07 11.35 -14.55
CA ARG A 144 6.69 10.51 -13.53
C ARG A 144 8.21 10.68 -13.50
N ALA A 145 8.64 11.91 -13.20
CA ALA A 145 10.04 12.24 -12.95
C ALA A 145 10.63 11.33 -11.85
N PRO A 146 11.97 11.19 -11.79
CA PRO A 146 12.61 10.45 -10.71
C PRO A 146 12.14 10.93 -9.35
N MET A 147 11.73 9.99 -8.48
CA MET A 147 11.13 10.28 -7.18
C MET A 147 12.18 10.27 -6.07
N SER A 148 11.76 10.59 -4.86
CA SER A 148 12.65 10.76 -3.72
C SER A 148 11.98 10.30 -2.42
N MET A 149 12.81 10.08 -1.41
CA MET A 149 12.43 9.99 0.00
C MET A 149 13.27 10.96 0.81
N THR A 150 12.73 11.40 1.93
CA THR A 150 13.49 12.21 2.90
C THR A 150 13.62 11.51 4.23
N LEU A 151 14.73 11.80 4.92
CA LEU A 151 14.96 11.50 6.32
C LEU A 151 14.82 12.79 7.12
N THR A 152 13.79 12.87 7.95
CA THR A 152 13.53 14.01 8.84
C THR A 152 13.89 13.65 10.27
N SER A 153 14.74 14.44 10.92
CA SER A 153 15.07 14.32 12.34
C SER A 153 13.94 14.91 13.18
N ILE A 154 13.44 14.15 14.14
CA ILE A 154 12.28 14.47 14.98
C ILE A 154 12.71 14.64 16.44
N LYS A 155 12.11 15.62 17.12
CA LYS A 155 12.16 15.76 18.57
C LYS A 155 10.77 15.56 19.16
N GLN A 156 10.70 14.84 20.26
CA GLN A 156 9.49 14.70 21.07
C GLN A 156 9.59 15.64 22.29
N ASP A 157 8.59 16.48 22.52
CA ASP A 157 8.47 17.22 23.77
C ASP A 157 8.13 16.24 24.90
N PRO A 158 8.97 16.11 25.93
CA PRO A 158 8.77 15.10 26.97
C PRO A 158 7.55 15.37 27.87
N LYS A 159 7.02 16.59 27.90
CA LYS A 159 5.87 16.96 28.73
C LYS A 159 4.55 16.80 28.00
N THR A 160 4.54 17.09 26.72
CA THR A 160 3.31 17.11 25.93
C THR A 160 3.22 15.96 24.94
N GLY A 161 4.35 15.32 24.61
CA GLY A 161 4.42 14.31 23.55
C GLY A 161 4.39 14.90 22.15
N LYS A 162 4.30 16.21 21.96
CA LYS A 162 4.28 16.81 20.62
C LYS A 162 5.59 16.53 19.87
N LEU A 163 5.46 16.12 18.62
CA LEU A 163 6.60 15.91 17.71
C LEU A 163 6.92 17.21 16.97
N LYS A 164 8.18 17.45 16.72
CA LYS A 164 8.69 18.57 15.93
C LYS A 164 9.80 18.10 15.00
N ALA A 165 9.65 18.38 13.71
CA ALA A 165 10.74 18.27 12.73
C ALA A 165 11.76 19.38 12.99
N PHE A 166 13.05 19.05 13.03
CA PHE A 166 14.09 20.05 13.29
C PHE A 166 15.24 20.01 12.29
N ASP A 167 15.41 18.93 11.52
CA ASP A 167 16.35 18.83 10.43
C ASP A 167 15.87 17.81 9.39
N GLN A 168 16.31 17.95 8.13
CA GLN A 168 15.89 17.05 7.07
C GLN A 168 16.96 16.95 5.98
N LYS A 169 17.09 15.79 5.37
CA LYS A 169 17.89 15.56 4.18
C LYS A 169 17.21 14.58 3.23
N PRO A 170 17.47 14.67 1.90
CA PRO A 170 17.07 13.63 0.97
C PRO A 170 17.84 12.34 1.23
N ILE A 171 17.23 11.20 0.91
CA ILE A 171 17.88 9.89 0.94
C ILE A 171 18.50 9.63 -0.44
N ASP A 172 19.75 9.22 -0.46
CA ASP A 172 20.48 8.92 -1.69
C ASP A 172 20.22 7.47 -2.13
N PHE A 173 19.57 7.30 -3.28
CA PHE A 173 19.29 6.00 -3.92
C PHE A 173 20.23 5.68 -5.08
N SER A 174 21.32 6.43 -5.25
CA SER A 174 22.25 6.24 -6.40
C SER A 174 22.89 4.85 -6.43
N SER A 175 23.12 4.24 -5.27
CA SER A 175 23.69 2.89 -5.14
C SER A 175 22.79 1.77 -5.69
N VAL A 176 21.48 2.03 -5.82
CA VAL A 176 20.47 1.10 -6.34
C VAL A 176 19.81 1.56 -7.64
N GLY A 177 20.40 2.56 -8.31
CA GLY A 177 19.92 3.06 -9.61
C GLY A 177 18.72 3.98 -9.54
N GLY A 178 18.48 4.62 -8.39
CA GLY A 178 17.33 5.50 -8.19
C GLY A 178 16.09 4.75 -7.70
N ILE A 179 15.01 5.48 -7.52
CA ILE A 179 13.71 4.97 -7.08
C ILE A 179 12.61 5.48 -8.01
N TRP A 180 11.62 4.65 -8.30
CA TRP A 180 10.51 4.97 -9.19
C TRP A 180 9.18 4.82 -8.47
N ILE A 181 8.39 5.90 -8.39
CA ILE A 181 7.05 5.94 -7.78
C ILE A 181 7.02 5.16 -6.45
N PRO A 182 7.68 5.63 -5.38
CA PRO A 182 7.62 4.98 -4.07
C PRO A 182 6.26 5.27 -3.43
N CYS A 183 5.36 4.29 -3.45
CA CYS A 183 4.03 4.41 -2.90
C CYS A 183 4.01 4.16 -1.39
N ALA A 184 3.08 3.37 -0.85
CA ALA A 184 2.99 3.14 0.57
C ALA A 184 4.16 2.31 1.12
N GLY A 185 4.43 2.46 2.39
CA GLY A 185 5.51 1.74 3.06
C GLY A 185 5.10 1.18 4.41
N SER A 186 5.94 0.34 4.96
CA SER A 186 5.78 -0.22 6.28
C SER A 186 7.09 -0.22 7.06
N GLN A 187 7.03 -0.62 8.33
CA GLN A 187 8.19 -0.86 9.16
C GLN A 187 8.46 -2.35 9.25
N THR A 188 9.73 -2.74 9.11
CA THR A 188 10.13 -4.13 9.32
C THR A 188 10.12 -4.50 10.81
N PRO A 189 10.04 -5.79 11.16
CA PRO A 189 10.20 -6.24 12.54
C PRO A 189 11.57 -5.88 13.17
N TRP A 190 12.59 -5.57 12.36
CA TRP A 190 13.91 -5.17 12.80
C TRP A 190 14.17 -3.66 12.72
N ASN A 191 13.09 -2.86 12.68
CA ASN A 191 13.12 -1.41 12.81
C ASN A 191 13.81 -0.66 11.65
N THR A 192 13.61 -1.13 10.43
CA THR A 192 13.93 -0.39 9.21
C THR A 192 12.65 0.02 8.49
N HIS A 193 12.76 0.98 7.58
CA HIS A 193 11.67 1.34 6.69
C HIS A 193 11.65 0.41 5.48
N LEU A 194 10.49 -0.18 5.17
CA LEU A 194 10.26 -1.00 3.99
C LEU A 194 9.37 -0.22 3.03
N GLY A 195 9.93 0.20 1.92
CA GLY A 195 9.25 0.94 0.86
C GLY A 195 8.96 0.05 -0.35
N THR A 196 8.26 0.61 -1.29
CA THR A 196 7.85 -0.08 -2.51
C THR A 196 8.14 0.77 -3.74
N GLU A 197 8.08 0.17 -4.91
CA GLU A 197 8.04 0.87 -6.19
C GLU A 197 6.81 0.43 -6.97
N GLU A 198 6.02 1.42 -7.41
CA GLU A 198 4.79 1.23 -8.16
C GLU A 198 5.03 1.53 -9.64
N ASP A 199 5.72 0.63 -10.36
CA ASP A 199 6.20 0.92 -11.71
C ASP A 199 5.26 0.49 -12.84
N TYR A 200 3.95 0.59 -12.66
CA TYR A 200 2.97 0.15 -13.67
C TYR A 200 3.16 0.81 -15.05
N ASP A 201 3.81 1.96 -15.13
CA ASP A 201 4.16 2.62 -16.38
C ASP A 201 5.25 1.85 -17.18
N LEU A 202 6.02 0.98 -16.52
CA LEU A 202 7.15 0.26 -17.11
C LEU A 202 6.86 -1.22 -17.44
N PHE A 203 5.65 -1.71 -17.13
CA PHE A 203 5.25 -3.11 -17.36
C PHE A 203 4.79 -3.44 -18.78
N PHE A 204 4.61 -2.45 -19.63
CA PHE A 204 4.05 -2.67 -20.95
C PHE A 204 5.12 -2.97 -22.00
N THR A 205 4.74 -3.78 -22.99
CA THR A 205 5.56 -4.12 -24.14
C THR A 205 5.07 -3.36 -25.37
N ALA A 206 5.81 -3.42 -26.48
CA ALA A 206 5.39 -2.85 -27.75
C ALA A 206 4.00 -3.36 -28.20
N ALA A 207 3.61 -4.59 -27.84
CA ALA A 207 2.30 -5.16 -28.08
C ALA A 207 1.17 -4.42 -27.31
N SER A 208 1.49 -3.69 -26.25
CA SER A 208 0.54 -2.94 -25.41
C SER A 208 0.12 -1.58 -25.99
N GLY A 209 0.58 -1.20 -27.17
CA GLY A 209 0.12 -0.02 -27.91
C GLY A 209 0.39 1.31 -27.20
N LYS A 210 -0.68 2.05 -26.85
CA LYS A 210 -0.55 3.39 -26.20
C LYS A 210 0.14 3.34 -24.84
N ASN A 211 -0.04 2.25 -24.09
CA ASN A 211 0.57 2.08 -22.77
C ASN A 211 2.10 1.92 -22.89
N TYR A 212 2.58 1.28 -23.96
CA TYR A 212 4.01 1.23 -24.25
C TYR A 212 4.62 2.62 -24.41
N LYS A 213 3.92 3.54 -25.10
CA LYS A 213 4.40 4.93 -25.28
C LYS A 213 4.51 5.65 -23.93
N LYS A 214 3.58 5.42 -23.00
CA LYS A 214 3.62 5.98 -21.65
C LYS A 214 4.83 5.44 -20.88
N ALA A 215 5.06 4.14 -20.91
CA ALA A 215 6.23 3.51 -20.31
C ALA A 215 7.56 4.09 -20.86
N GLN A 216 7.65 4.35 -22.17
CA GLN A 216 8.83 4.97 -22.76
C GLN A 216 9.08 6.40 -22.26
N LYS A 217 8.04 7.18 -21.97
CA LYS A 217 8.21 8.51 -21.35
C LYS A 217 8.80 8.41 -19.95
N GLY A 218 8.36 7.45 -19.13
CA GLY A 218 8.91 7.18 -17.80
C GLY A 218 10.39 6.80 -17.85
N LEU A 219 10.77 5.87 -18.72
CA LEU A 219 12.18 5.48 -18.94
C LEU A 219 13.03 6.67 -19.43
N LYS A 220 12.46 7.53 -20.29
CA LYS A 220 13.12 8.74 -20.73
C LYS A 220 13.36 9.71 -19.59
N ALA A 221 12.38 9.91 -18.69
CA ALA A 221 12.54 10.76 -17.52
C ALA A 221 13.69 10.26 -16.61
N MET A 222 13.75 8.96 -16.33
CA MET A 222 14.86 8.39 -15.59
C MET A 222 16.20 8.58 -16.30
N SER A 223 16.28 8.36 -17.60
CA SER A 223 17.51 8.50 -18.38
C SER A 223 18.01 9.94 -18.40
N GLU A 224 17.14 10.90 -18.71
CA GLU A 224 17.51 12.30 -18.90
C GLU A 224 17.62 13.10 -17.61
N LEU A 225 16.70 12.88 -16.65
CA LEU A 225 16.65 13.65 -15.40
C LEU A 225 17.48 12.98 -14.30
N TYR A 226 17.20 11.71 -13.99
CA TYR A 226 17.91 11.03 -12.92
C TYR A 226 19.35 10.72 -13.28
N PHE A 227 19.58 10.02 -14.39
CA PHE A 227 20.93 9.69 -14.87
C PHE A 227 21.64 10.84 -15.60
N GLU A 228 21.03 12.03 -15.68
CA GLU A 228 21.63 13.23 -16.30
C GLU A 228 22.09 12.99 -17.77
N GLY A 229 21.40 12.11 -18.50
CA GLY A 229 21.75 11.71 -19.87
C GLY A 229 22.99 10.82 -19.98
N LYS A 230 23.56 10.35 -18.87
CA LYS A 230 24.81 9.55 -18.85
C LYS A 230 24.57 8.05 -19.02
N LYS A 231 23.37 7.58 -18.76
CA LYS A 231 22.94 6.17 -18.81
C LYS A 231 21.49 6.11 -19.24
N GLU A 232 21.15 5.13 -20.07
CA GLU A 232 19.75 4.78 -20.33
C GLU A 232 19.19 3.95 -19.18
N ALA A 233 17.96 4.24 -18.79
CA ALA A 233 17.28 3.51 -17.74
C ALA A 233 16.87 2.11 -18.22
N ASN A 234 17.09 1.11 -17.37
CA ASN A 234 16.62 -0.24 -17.60
C ASN A 234 15.27 -0.45 -16.87
N PRO A 235 14.19 -0.86 -17.56
CA PRO A 235 12.90 -1.09 -16.92
C PRO A 235 12.96 -2.12 -15.78
N TYR A 236 13.87 -3.09 -15.85
CA TYR A 236 14.03 -4.09 -14.80
C TYR A 236 14.79 -3.61 -13.56
N ASP A 237 15.27 -2.36 -13.53
CA ASP A 237 15.80 -1.73 -12.31
C ASP A 237 14.69 -1.30 -11.33
N TYR A 238 13.42 -1.25 -11.76
CA TYR A 238 12.28 -0.69 -11.01
C TYR A 238 11.15 -1.71 -10.81
N GLY A 239 10.26 -1.41 -9.86
CA GLY A 239 9.16 -2.29 -9.45
C GLY A 239 9.57 -3.28 -8.36
N HIS A 240 10.45 -2.86 -7.47
CA HIS A 240 11.01 -3.70 -6.40
C HIS A 240 10.62 -3.18 -5.02
N ILE A 241 10.79 -4.05 -4.02
CA ILE A 241 10.72 -3.68 -2.61
C ILE A 241 12.04 -3.05 -2.20
N THR A 242 11.96 -1.88 -1.56
CA THR A 242 13.12 -1.13 -1.08
C THR A 242 13.18 -1.14 0.43
N GLU A 243 14.39 -1.14 1.00
CA GLU A 243 14.60 -1.03 2.44
C GLU A 243 15.55 0.12 2.73
N VAL A 244 15.18 0.96 3.70
CA VAL A 244 16.02 2.03 4.22
C VAL A 244 16.33 1.74 5.69
N ALA A 245 17.58 1.41 5.97
CA ALA A 245 18.09 1.31 7.33
C ALA A 245 18.68 2.66 7.76
N VAL A 246 18.37 3.08 8.98
CA VAL A 246 18.82 4.35 9.54
C VAL A 246 19.69 4.10 10.76
N SER A 247 20.91 4.67 10.79
CA SER A 247 21.78 4.62 11.96
C SER A 247 21.32 5.61 13.05
N GLN A 248 21.79 5.45 14.28
CA GLN A 248 21.52 6.40 15.37
C GLN A 248 21.97 7.84 15.04
N LYS A 249 22.94 8.00 14.13
CA LYS A 249 23.45 9.30 13.68
C LYS A 249 22.65 9.87 12.49
N GLY A 250 21.69 9.09 11.94
CA GLY A 250 20.92 9.46 10.78
C GLY A 250 21.60 9.14 9.45
N ASP A 251 22.64 8.29 9.42
CA ASP A 251 23.14 7.76 8.16
C ASP A 251 22.17 6.73 7.62
N THR A 252 21.99 6.68 6.30
CA THR A 252 21.06 5.78 5.62
C THR A 252 21.80 4.77 4.77
N THR A 253 21.32 3.53 4.80
CA THR A 253 21.69 2.47 3.85
C THR A 253 20.43 2.04 3.11
N VAL A 254 20.50 1.98 1.78
CA VAL A 254 19.36 1.59 0.92
C VAL A 254 19.66 0.27 0.23
N THR A 255 18.61 -0.57 0.12
CA THR A 255 18.68 -1.88 -0.53
C THR A 255 17.43 -2.08 -1.37
N LYS A 256 17.57 -2.68 -2.57
CA LYS A 256 16.44 -3.25 -3.33
C LYS A 256 16.48 -4.77 -3.20
N HIS A 257 15.38 -5.36 -2.74
CA HIS A 257 15.23 -6.79 -2.53
C HIS A 257 14.69 -7.46 -3.80
N TYR A 258 15.55 -7.67 -4.79
CA TYR A 258 15.19 -8.23 -6.10
C TYR A 258 14.59 -9.64 -5.99
N ALA A 259 14.98 -10.42 -4.97
CA ALA A 259 14.42 -11.76 -4.71
C ALA A 259 12.92 -11.74 -4.32
N MET A 260 12.36 -10.57 -4.00
CA MET A 260 10.94 -10.43 -3.69
C MET A 260 10.06 -10.26 -4.93
N GLY A 261 10.64 -10.35 -6.14
CA GLY A 261 9.93 -10.23 -7.40
C GLY A 261 9.73 -8.79 -7.84
N ARG A 262 9.04 -8.62 -8.96
CA ARG A 262 8.80 -7.35 -9.62
C ARG A 262 7.31 -7.15 -9.90
N GLY A 263 6.76 -6.03 -9.47
CA GLY A 263 5.34 -5.69 -9.57
C GLY A 263 5.09 -4.20 -9.53
N THR A 264 3.83 -3.81 -9.47
CA THR A 264 3.39 -2.46 -9.12
C THR A 264 3.04 -2.47 -7.64
N TRP A 265 4.09 -2.49 -6.82
CA TRP A 265 3.94 -2.73 -5.40
C TRP A 265 3.48 -1.48 -4.68
N GLU A 266 2.22 -1.51 -4.22
CA GLU A 266 1.64 -0.47 -3.38
C GLU A 266 2.25 -0.49 -1.99
N MET A 267 2.16 -1.62 -1.30
CA MET A 267 2.68 -1.82 0.05
C MET A 267 3.20 -3.23 0.23
N SER A 268 4.25 -3.39 1.01
CA SER A 268 4.73 -4.69 1.49
C SER A 268 4.65 -4.79 3.00
N LYS A 269 4.22 -5.94 3.52
CA LYS A 269 4.15 -6.21 4.97
C LYS A 269 4.80 -7.53 5.31
N ILE A 270 5.75 -7.50 6.25
CA ILE A 270 6.42 -8.69 6.77
C ILE A 270 5.69 -9.17 8.01
N MET A 271 5.47 -10.49 8.07
CA MET A 271 4.82 -11.17 9.20
C MET A 271 5.78 -11.29 10.39
N SER A 272 5.24 -11.71 11.55
CA SER A 272 6.02 -11.81 12.79
C SER A 272 7.14 -12.86 12.77
N ASP A 273 7.16 -13.79 11.81
CA ASP A 273 8.27 -14.72 11.60
C ASP A 273 9.51 -14.06 10.98
N GLY A 274 9.40 -12.79 10.56
CA GLY A 274 10.47 -12.02 9.96
C GLY A 274 10.90 -12.48 8.56
N LYS A 275 10.11 -13.32 7.89
CA LYS A 275 10.46 -13.90 6.59
C LYS A 275 9.30 -14.03 5.62
N THR A 276 8.06 -14.16 6.09
CA THR A 276 6.87 -14.20 5.23
C THR A 276 6.40 -12.77 4.96
N ALA A 277 6.22 -12.40 3.70
CA ALA A 277 5.76 -11.08 3.29
C ALA A 277 4.62 -11.18 2.27
N PHE A 278 3.71 -10.20 2.32
CA PHE A 278 2.63 -9.99 1.36
C PHE A 278 2.74 -8.61 0.74
N PHE A 279 2.19 -8.47 -0.47
CA PHE A 279 2.24 -7.25 -1.27
C PHE A 279 0.85 -6.84 -1.71
N GLY A 280 0.55 -5.53 -1.68
CA GLY A 280 -0.45 -4.93 -2.53
C GLY A 280 0.13 -4.78 -3.95
N ASP A 281 -0.64 -5.13 -4.96
CA ASP A 281 -0.27 -5.01 -6.37
C ASP A 281 -1.30 -4.09 -7.04
N ASP A 282 -0.97 -2.80 -7.23
CA ASP A 282 -1.93 -1.84 -7.80
C ASP A 282 -2.12 -2.03 -9.30
N GLY A 283 -3.25 -1.56 -9.77
CA GLY A 283 -3.66 -1.62 -11.15
C GLY A 283 -4.85 -2.55 -11.40
N ALA A 284 -5.13 -2.80 -12.66
CA ALA A 284 -6.20 -3.71 -13.08
C ALA A 284 -5.61 -5.06 -13.50
N TYR A 285 -6.34 -6.14 -13.24
CA TYR A 285 -5.88 -7.50 -13.56
C TYR A 285 -4.57 -7.85 -12.87
N VAL A 286 -4.53 -7.67 -11.55
CA VAL A 286 -3.38 -7.90 -10.69
C VAL A 286 -3.53 -9.17 -9.85
N GLY A 287 -2.42 -9.64 -9.26
CA GLY A 287 -2.36 -10.88 -8.49
C GLY A 287 -2.13 -10.65 -7.00
N LEU A 288 -2.36 -11.69 -6.20
CA LEU A 288 -1.98 -11.75 -4.80
C LEU A 288 -0.73 -12.60 -4.65
N TYR A 289 0.32 -12.03 -4.09
CA TYR A 289 1.64 -12.65 -3.98
C TYR A 289 2.08 -12.81 -2.54
N MET A 290 2.84 -13.88 -2.29
CA MET A 290 3.49 -14.17 -1.02
C MET A 290 4.96 -14.49 -1.27
N TYR A 291 5.84 -13.82 -0.52
CA TYR A 291 7.26 -14.13 -0.49
C TYR A 291 7.61 -14.81 0.84
N ILE A 292 8.47 -15.81 0.79
CA ILE A 292 8.98 -16.47 2.00
C ILE A 292 10.50 -16.51 1.92
N GLY A 293 11.15 -15.69 2.76
CA GLY A 293 12.60 -15.68 2.90
C GLY A 293 13.14 -16.98 3.49
N ASP A 294 14.37 -17.34 3.12
CA ASP A 294 15.04 -18.53 3.63
C ASP A 294 15.37 -18.44 5.12
N ALA A 295 15.55 -17.24 5.64
CA ALA A 295 15.84 -16.96 7.04
C ALA A 295 15.12 -15.71 7.53
N SER A 296 14.76 -15.69 8.81
CA SER A 296 14.20 -14.50 9.47
C SER A 296 15.19 -13.33 9.43
N GLY A 297 14.69 -12.12 9.12
CA GLY A 297 15.49 -10.90 9.01
C GLY A 297 16.34 -10.81 7.73
N ASN A 298 16.13 -11.72 6.77
CA ASN A 298 16.83 -11.72 5.50
C ASN A 298 15.84 -11.83 4.33
N LEU A 299 15.75 -10.78 3.52
CA LEU A 299 14.88 -10.71 2.34
C LEU A 299 15.62 -10.98 1.02
N ASP A 300 16.92 -11.27 1.08
CA ASP A 300 17.77 -11.39 -0.12
C ASP A 300 17.78 -12.78 -0.76
N SER A 301 17.11 -13.74 -0.14
CA SER A 301 16.97 -15.10 -0.68
C SER A 301 15.65 -15.71 -0.23
N GLY A 302 14.85 -16.22 -1.15
CA GLY A 302 13.57 -16.81 -0.81
C GLY A 302 12.76 -17.31 -2.00
N THR A 303 11.53 -17.72 -1.70
CA THR A 303 10.59 -18.32 -2.63
C THR A 303 9.37 -17.43 -2.81
N LEU A 304 8.96 -17.24 -4.05
CA LEU A 304 7.81 -16.45 -4.44
C LEU A 304 6.63 -17.36 -4.81
N TYR A 305 5.43 -16.99 -4.36
CA TYR A 305 4.17 -17.70 -4.61
C TYR A 305 3.10 -16.73 -5.12
N ALA A 306 2.16 -17.24 -5.92
CA ALA A 306 0.97 -16.52 -6.37
C ALA A 306 -0.31 -17.30 -6.03
N ALA A 307 -1.37 -16.57 -5.67
CA ALA A 307 -2.64 -17.14 -5.24
C ALA A 307 -3.53 -17.57 -6.41
N ILE A 308 -4.37 -18.57 -6.15
CA ILE A 308 -5.53 -18.93 -6.96
C ILE A 308 -6.77 -18.68 -6.10
N TRP A 309 -7.69 -17.86 -6.59
CA TRP A 309 -9.00 -17.63 -6.03
C TRP A 309 -9.97 -18.75 -6.44
N LYS A 310 -10.52 -19.47 -5.47
CA LYS A 310 -11.55 -20.49 -5.67
C LYS A 310 -12.84 -20.02 -5.01
N GLN A 311 -13.66 -19.31 -5.80
CA GLN A 311 -14.89 -18.68 -5.31
C GLN A 311 -15.82 -19.69 -4.64
N THR A 312 -16.36 -19.33 -3.46
CA THR A 312 -17.22 -20.19 -2.64
C THR A 312 -18.66 -19.71 -2.55
N ASN A 313 -18.94 -18.45 -2.93
CA ASN A 313 -20.29 -17.90 -3.03
C ASN A 313 -20.76 -17.88 -4.49
N GLU A 314 -22.02 -17.48 -4.71
CA GLU A 314 -22.64 -17.43 -6.05
C GLU A 314 -22.00 -16.37 -6.96
N ASP A 315 -22.10 -16.61 -8.27
CA ASP A 315 -21.74 -15.61 -9.28
C ASP A 315 -22.62 -14.35 -9.12
N GLY A 316 -21.98 -13.19 -9.16
CA GLY A 316 -22.67 -11.90 -8.99
C GLY A 316 -23.00 -11.54 -7.54
N ALA A 317 -22.40 -12.22 -6.55
CA ALA A 317 -22.52 -11.87 -5.14
C ALA A 317 -22.14 -10.40 -4.89
N ARG A 318 -22.89 -9.73 -4.00
CA ARG A 318 -22.75 -8.29 -3.69
C ARG A 318 -22.02 -8.01 -2.37
N ASP A 319 -21.52 -9.06 -1.74
CA ASP A 319 -20.79 -9.01 -0.47
C ASP A 319 -19.26 -8.80 -0.64
N GLY A 320 -18.80 -8.50 -1.83
CA GLY A 320 -17.37 -8.42 -2.17
C GLY A 320 -16.76 -9.77 -2.55
N GLY A 321 -17.54 -10.85 -2.49
CA GLY A 321 -17.08 -12.20 -2.80
C GLY A 321 -16.33 -12.88 -1.66
N GLN A 322 -16.23 -14.20 -1.75
CA GLN A 322 -15.44 -15.01 -0.84
C GLN A 322 -14.85 -16.23 -1.54
N ALA A 323 -13.67 -16.66 -1.13
CA ALA A 323 -12.97 -17.77 -1.75
C ALA A 323 -12.06 -18.53 -0.80
N ASN A 324 -11.88 -19.81 -1.09
CA ASN A 324 -10.70 -20.54 -0.65
C ASN A 324 -9.52 -20.14 -1.53
N LEU A 325 -8.34 -20.02 -0.92
CA LEU A 325 -7.09 -19.73 -1.62
C LEU A 325 -6.22 -20.97 -1.71
N SER A 326 -5.60 -21.17 -2.86
CA SER A 326 -4.48 -22.08 -3.03
C SER A 326 -3.31 -21.36 -3.70
N TRP A 327 -2.10 -21.94 -3.65
CA TRP A 327 -0.89 -21.23 -3.99
C TRP A 327 -0.08 -21.98 -5.03
N ILE A 328 0.45 -21.25 -6.03
CA ILE A 328 1.42 -21.74 -7.02
C ILE A 328 2.79 -21.21 -6.63
N LYS A 329 3.77 -22.10 -6.51
CA LYS A 329 5.18 -21.73 -6.37
C LYS A 329 5.69 -21.19 -7.71
N LEU A 330 6.15 -19.95 -7.74
CA LEU A 330 6.70 -19.31 -8.94
C LEU A 330 8.18 -19.68 -9.12
N GLY A 331 8.97 -19.60 -8.06
CA GLY A 331 10.39 -19.90 -8.08
C GLY A 331 11.11 -19.49 -6.81
N HIS A 332 12.37 -19.88 -6.72
CA HIS A 332 13.31 -19.48 -5.67
C HIS A 332 14.52 -18.80 -6.31
N ALA A 333 14.98 -17.68 -5.72
CA ALA A 333 16.18 -16.99 -6.14
C ALA A 333 16.79 -16.17 -5.01
N THR A 334 18.04 -15.74 -5.21
CA THR A 334 18.71 -14.71 -4.43
C THR A 334 18.63 -13.37 -5.13
N SER A 335 18.66 -12.27 -4.38
CA SER A 335 18.71 -10.90 -4.94
C SER A 335 19.92 -10.72 -5.88
N LYS A 336 21.04 -11.39 -5.59
CA LYS A 336 22.22 -11.36 -6.45
C LYS A 336 21.94 -11.99 -7.82
N GLU A 337 21.33 -13.19 -7.88
CA GLU A 337 20.96 -13.84 -9.14
C GLU A 337 20.02 -12.96 -9.96
N VAL A 338 18.98 -12.40 -9.31
CA VAL A 338 18.01 -11.55 -10.01
C VAL A 338 18.66 -10.25 -10.50
N ALA A 339 19.59 -9.65 -9.73
CA ALA A 339 20.36 -8.50 -10.18
C ALA A 339 21.21 -8.80 -11.42
N GLU A 340 21.79 -10.00 -11.51
CA GLU A 340 22.52 -10.44 -12.70
C GLU A 340 21.58 -10.65 -13.90
N TRP A 341 20.38 -11.20 -13.65
CA TRP A 341 19.40 -11.43 -14.73
C TRP A 341 18.82 -10.15 -15.31
N LYS A 342 18.51 -9.15 -14.47
CA LYS A 342 17.95 -7.87 -14.93
C LYS A 342 18.90 -7.10 -15.86
N ASP A 343 20.21 -7.27 -15.70
CA ASP A 343 21.21 -6.65 -16.56
C ASP A 343 21.50 -7.46 -17.83
N LYS A 344 21.10 -8.74 -17.85
CA LYS A 344 21.39 -9.67 -18.94
C LYS A 344 20.22 -9.88 -19.87
N TYR A 345 18.99 -9.94 -19.36
CA TYR A 345 17.81 -10.34 -20.11
C TYR A 345 16.85 -9.18 -20.34
N THR A 346 16.17 -9.23 -21.46
CA THR A 346 15.04 -8.37 -21.83
C THR A 346 13.76 -9.20 -21.84
N PHE A 347 12.60 -8.54 -21.94
CA PHE A 347 11.32 -9.22 -22.10
C PHE A 347 11.34 -10.25 -23.25
N ASN A 348 11.94 -9.88 -24.39
CA ASN A 348 12.00 -10.75 -25.57
C ASN A 348 12.95 -11.95 -25.41
N ASP A 349 13.84 -11.93 -24.42
CA ASP A 349 14.64 -13.11 -24.08
C ASP A 349 13.85 -14.12 -23.24
N ILE A 350 12.81 -13.63 -22.51
CA ILE A 350 11.99 -14.41 -21.59
C ILE A 350 10.78 -15.02 -22.31
N PHE A 351 10.03 -14.20 -23.06
CA PHE A 351 8.80 -14.58 -23.75
C PHE A 351 8.85 -14.31 -25.25
N GLU A 352 8.16 -15.16 -26.01
CA GLU A 352 7.57 -14.76 -27.27
C GLU A 352 6.17 -14.22 -26.99
N ALA A 353 5.79 -13.09 -27.59
CA ALA A 353 4.54 -12.41 -27.31
C ALA A 353 3.85 -11.89 -28.57
N TYR A 354 2.53 -12.02 -28.62
CA TYR A 354 1.69 -11.45 -29.67
C TYR A 354 0.51 -10.69 -29.05
N ALA A 355 0.19 -9.53 -29.65
CA ALA A 355 -1.09 -8.87 -29.41
C ALA A 355 -2.24 -9.64 -30.10
N PRO A 356 -3.50 -9.49 -29.66
CA PRO A 356 -4.64 -10.19 -30.27
C PRO A 356 -4.76 -10.03 -31.78
N ALA A 357 -4.45 -8.85 -32.32
CA ALA A 357 -4.51 -8.57 -33.75
C ALA A 357 -3.44 -9.30 -34.57
N GLU A 358 -2.34 -9.72 -33.94
CA GLU A 358 -1.19 -10.38 -34.57
C GLU A 358 -1.20 -11.89 -34.37
N PHE A 359 -2.02 -12.39 -33.42
CA PHE A 359 -2.06 -13.80 -33.04
C PHE A 359 -2.89 -14.64 -34.01
N ASP A 360 -2.27 -15.72 -34.50
CA ASP A 360 -2.94 -16.74 -35.32
C ASP A 360 -2.74 -18.12 -34.68
N ALA A 361 -3.81 -18.66 -34.10
CA ALA A 361 -3.77 -19.95 -33.37
C ALA A 361 -3.30 -21.14 -34.21
N LYS A 362 -3.42 -21.05 -35.56
CA LYS A 362 -2.93 -22.09 -36.46
C LYS A 362 -1.43 -22.06 -36.69
N LYS A 363 -0.83 -20.90 -36.49
CA LYS A 363 0.63 -20.69 -36.68
C LYS A 363 1.40 -20.63 -35.38
N HIS A 364 0.74 -20.21 -34.29
CA HIS A 364 1.37 -19.94 -33.00
C HIS A 364 0.97 -21.01 -31.97
N GLU A 365 1.53 -22.20 -32.10
CA GLU A 365 1.28 -23.32 -31.18
C GLU A 365 2.00 -23.11 -29.83
N GLY A 366 1.35 -23.49 -28.73
CA GLY A 366 1.91 -23.47 -27.39
C GLY A 366 1.87 -22.11 -26.68
N PHE A 367 1.18 -21.11 -27.26
CA PHE A 367 0.94 -19.83 -26.60
C PHE A 367 -0.25 -19.92 -25.64
N LYS A 368 -0.17 -19.18 -24.54
CA LYS A 368 -1.26 -19.01 -23.57
C LYS A 368 -1.75 -17.58 -23.62
N ALA A 369 -3.07 -17.41 -23.63
CA ALA A 369 -3.72 -16.11 -23.49
C ALA A 369 -3.73 -15.73 -22.01
N ILE A 370 -3.25 -14.53 -21.68
CA ILE A 370 -3.26 -13.99 -20.31
C ILE A 370 -3.78 -12.56 -20.30
N LYS A 371 -4.26 -12.13 -19.12
CA LYS A 371 -4.44 -10.72 -18.74
C LYS A 371 -3.62 -10.50 -17.47
N ALA A 372 -2.67 -9.57 -17.48
CA ALA A 372 -1.80 -9.30 -16.33
C ALA A 372 -1.37 -7.82 -16.34
N GLY A 373 -1.85 -7.05 -15.37
CA GLY A 373 -1.57 -5.62 -15.25
C GLY A 373 -2.41 -4.70 -16.14
N HIS A 374 -3.21 -5.24 -17.06
CA HIS A 374 -4.13 -4.49 -17.93
C HIS A 374 -5.22 -5.41 -18.53
N SER A 375 -6.26 -4.81 -19.09
CA SER A 375 -7.41 -5.53 -19.67
C SER A 375 -7.12 -6.21 -21.02
N GLU A 376 -6.07 -5.83 -21.70
CA GLU A 376 -5.68 -6.36 -23.01
C GLU A 376 -5.18 -7.81 -22.87
N ILE A 377 -5.54 -8.66 -23.80
CA ILE A 377 -5.02 -10.03 -23.84
C ILE A 377 -3.62 -10.01 -24.44
N GLU A 378 -2.68 -10.67 -23.79
CA GLU A 378 -1.37 -11.01 -24.36
C GLU A 378 -1.30 -12.51 -24.60
N TYR A 379 -0.81 -12.92 -25.76
CA TYR A 379 -0.51 -14.32 -26.06
C TYR A 379 0.99 -14.54 -25.82
N LEU A 380 1.31 -15.33 -24.80
CA LEU A 380 2.69 -15.55 -24.38
C LEU A 380 3.11 -17.00 -24.53
N LYS A 381 4.36 -17.20 -24.90
CA LYS A 381 5.06 -18.48 -24.84
C LYS A 381 6.39 -18.29 -24.13
N LEU A 382 6.56 -18.98 -23.02
CA LEU A 382 7.82 -18.95 -22.25
C LEU A 382 8.93 -19.61 -23.04
N LYS A 383 10.07 -18.97 -23.13
CA LYS A 383 11.26 -19.56 -23.76
C LYS A 383 11.91 -20.59 -22.84
N PRO A 384 12.49 -21.67 -23.39
CA PRO A 384 13.11 -22.74 -22.59
C PRO A 384 14.17 -22.21 -21.62
N GLY A 385 14.10 -22.64 -20.36
CA GLY A 385 15.07 -22.29 -19.32
C GLY A 385 14.88 -20.91 -18.69
N MET A 386 13.78 -20.19 -19.03
CA MET A 386 13.50 -18.86 -18.51
C MET A 386 12.54 -18.85 -17.32
N GLU A 387 12.15 -20.00 -16.78
CA GLU A 387 11.18 -20.13 -15.69
C GLU A 387 11.54 -19.27 -14.47
N ARG A 388 12.77 -19.38 -13.98
CA ARG A 388 13.23 -18.60 -12.81
C ARG A 388 13.37 -17.12 -13.14
N VAL A 389 13.88 -16.79 -14.33
CA VAL A 389 14.01 -15.40 -14.77
C VAL A 389 12.64 -14.74 -14.86
N ALA A 390 11.66 -15.42 -15.47
CA ALA A 390 10.28 -14.94 -15.58
C ALA A 390 9.62 -14.75 -14.21
N ALA A 391 9.85 -15.64 -13.26
CA ALA A 391 9.27 -15.56 -11.92
C ALA A 391 9.62 -14.24 -11.19
N PHE A 392 10.84 -13.72 -11.40
CA PHE A 392 11.34 -12.55 -10.65
C PHE A 392 11.41 -11.26 -11.47
N LEU A 393 11.51 -11.31 -12.81
CA LEU A 393 11.51 -10.13 -13.67
C LEU A 393 10.15 -9.83 -14.31
N GLU A 394 9.33 -10.87 -14.52
CA GLU A 394 8.00 -10.78 -15.11
C GLU A 394 6.95 -11.48 -14.23
N THR A 395 6.98 -11.19 -12.93
CA THR A 395 6.20 -11.88 -11.90
C THR A 395 4.70 -11.94 -12.23
N ARG A 396 4.09 -10.83 -12.64
CA ARG A 396 2.67 -10.76 -13.02
C ARG A 396 2.36 -11.68 -14.21
N ARG A 397 3.08 -11.52 -15.32
CA ARG A 397 2.87 -12.32 -16.54
C ARG A 397 3.13 -13.79 -16.32
N TYR A 398 4.21 -14.11 -15.59
CA TYR A 398 4.55 -15.50 -15.32
C TYR A 398 3.54 -16.18 -14.40
N SER A 399 3.03 -15.48 -13.37
CA SER A 399 1.98 -16.01 -12.51
C SER A 399 0.68 -16.30 -13.28
N ALA A 400 0.24 -15.37 -14.15
CA ALA A 400 -0.90 -15.58 -15.04
C ALA A 400 -0.64 -16.76 -16.01
N TYR A 401 0.56 -16.84 -16.57
CA TYR A 401 0.97 -17.92 -17.45
C TYR A 401 0.91 -19.30 -16.80
N LEU A 402 1.22 -19.38 -15.48
CA LEU A 402 1.09 -20.60 -14.68
C LEU A 402 -0.34 -20.89 -14.21
N GLY A 403 -1.27 -19.94 -14.37
CA GLY A 403 -2.67 -20.10 -14.01
C GLY A 403 -3.04 -19.56 -12.62
N ALA A 404 -2.22 -18.70 -12.02
CA ALA A 404 -2.62 -17.92 -10.87
C ALA A 404 -3.76 -16.94 -11.22
N THR A 405 -4.51 -16.50 -10.24
CA THR A 405 -5.56 -15.48 -10.43
C THR A 405 -4.94 -14.10 -10.54
N THR A 406 -5.08 -13.49 -11.71
CA THR A 406 -4.68 -12.11 -12.01
C THR A 406 -5.91 -11.29 -12.41
N GLU A 407 -6.94 -11.29 -11.55
CA GLU A 407 -8.23 -10.66 -11.81
C GLU A 407 -8.59 -9.61 -10.74
N PHE A 408 -7.77 -9.46 -9.70
CA PHE A 408 -7.95 -8.42 -8.69
C PHE A 408 -7.77 -7.03 -9.30
N ASN A 409 -8.29 -6.01 -8.61
CA ASN A 409 -8.26 -4.64 -9.10
C ASN A 409 -7.93 -3.68 -7.97
N LYS A 410 -6.86 -2.87 -8.15
CA LYS A 410 -6.39 -1.89 -7.17
C LYS A 410 -6.23 -2.50 -5.77
N MET A 411 -5.30 -3.44 -5.67
CA MET A 411 -4.91 -4.07 -4.41
C MET A 411 -3.82 -3.20 -3.75
N GLU A 412 -4.18 -2.53 -2.68
CA GLU A 412 -3.41 -1.46 -2.07
C GLU A 412 -2.74 -1.91 -0.76
N GLY A 413 -3.10 -1.29 0.35
CA GLY A 413 -2.50 -1.51 1.66
C GLY A 413 -2.67 -2.92 2.21
N VAL A 414 -1.70 -3.32 3.04
CA VAL A 414 -1.66 -4.63 3.71
C VAL A 414 -1.43 -4.44 5.21
N ALA A 415 -2.27 -5.05 6.05
CA ALA A 415 -2.10 -5.05 7.50
C ALA A 415 -2.18 -6.45 8.09
N PHE A 416 -1.46 -6.68 9.18
CA PHE A 416 -1.33 -7.98 9.82
C PHE A 416 -1.76 -7.94 11.29
N ASN A 417 -2.68 -8.84 11.66
CA ASN A 417 -3.13 -9.10 13.01
C ASN A 417 -2.54 -10.45 13.47
N PRO A 418 -1.45 -10.42 14.25
CA PRO A 418 -0.76 -11.62 14.68
C PRO A 418 -1.57 -12.45 15.68
N GLU A 419 -2.39 -11.80 16.52
CA GLU A 419 -3.15 -12.47 17.59
C GLU A 419 -4.21 -13.39 17.01
N ASP A 420 -4.95 -12.91 16.00
CA ASP A 420 -6.04 -13.67 15.40
C ASP A 420 -5.63 -14.39 14.11
N LYS A 421 -4.35 -14.30 13.74
CA LYS A 421 -3.80 -14.82 12.47
C LYS A 421 -4.64 -14.36 11.27
N LYS A 422 -4.80 -13.03 11.15
CA LYS A 422 -5.53 -12.39 10.05
C LYS A 422 -4.61 -11.46 9.27
N LEU A 423 -4.79 -11.46 7.98
CA LEU A 423 -4.24 -10.46 7.06
C LEU A 423 -5.40 -9.61 6.53
N TYR A 424 -5.19 -8.32 6.40
CA TYR A 424 -6.13 -7.40 5.78
C TYR A 424 -5.49 -6.82 4.52
N ILE A 425 -6.28 -6.75 3.45
CA ILE A 425 -5.85 -6.19 2.15
C ILE A 425 -6.91 -5.23 1.66
N ALA A 426 -6.52 -4.01 1.38
CA ALA A 426 -7.37 -3.00 0.77
C ALA A 426 -7.57 -3.32 -0.73
N MET A 427 -8.80 -3.17 -1.19
CA MET A 427 -9.18 -3.29 -2.59
C MET A 427 -9.99 -2.04 -2.93
N SER A 428 -9.32 -1.02 -3.50
CA SER A 428 -9.94 0.30 -3.70
C SER A 428 -11.18 0.22 -4.59
N TYR A 429 -11.21 -0.66 -5.57
CA TYR A 429 -12.34 -0.87 -6.46
C TYR A 429 -12.57 -2.35 -6.69
N ILE A 430 -13.80 -2.81 -6.48
CA ILE A 430 -14.24 -4.17 -6.84
C ILE A 430 -14.90 -4.09 -8.23
N GLU A 431 -14.10 -4.17 -9.28
CA GLU A 431 -14.54 -4.01 -10.66
C GLU A 431 -13.59 -4.66 -11.67
N LYS A 432 -13.74 -4.39 -12.95
CA LYS A 432 -12.92 -4.89 -14.07
C LYS A 432 -12.77 -6.42 -14.02
N GLY A 433 -11.57 -6.95 -13.80
CA GLY A 433 -11.30 -8.39 -13.73
C GLY A 433 -12.07 -9.14 -12.64
N MET A 434 -12.54 -8.45 -11.59
CA MET A 434 -13.32 -9.07 -10.52
C MET A 434 -14.79 -9.34 -10.88
N ALA A 435 -15.29 -8.68 -11.92
CA ALA A 435 -16.63 -8.96 -12.44
C ALA A 435 -16.58 -10.11 -13.43
N LYS A 436 -17.68 -10.90 -13.49
CA LYS A 436 -17.80 -12.03 -14.43
C LYS A 436 -17.49 -11.59 -15.88
N ASP A 437 -16.54 -12.28 -16.50
CA ASP A 437 -16.11 -12.06 -17.88
C ASP A 437 -16.19 -13.35 -18.70
N SER A 438 -17.35 -13.59 -19.33
CA SER A 438 -17.55 -14.76 -20.19
C SER A 438 -16.77 -14.72 -21.52
N SER A 439 -16.13 -13.60 -21.83
CA SER A 439 -15.34 -13.42 -23.06
C SER A 439 -13.90 -13.93 -22.93
N PHE A 440 -13.44 -14.21 -21.71
CA PHE A 440 -12.10 -14.71 -21.43
C PHE A 440 -12.16 -16.07 -20.71
N ALA A 441 -11.34 -17.01 -21.12
CA ALA A 441 -11.39 -18.38 -20.60
C ALA A 441 -11.00 -18.50 -19.10
N LYS A 442 -10.17 -17.59 -18.60
CA LYS A 442 -9.79 -17.48 -17.20
C LYS A 442 -10.73 -16.46 -16.53
N ASP A 443 -11.60 -16.92 -15.66
CA ASP A 443 -12.64 -16.13 -14.98
C ASP A 443 -12.85 -16.73 -13.57
N ASP A 444 -11.86 -16.56 -12.71
CA ASP A 444 -11.87 -17.11 -11.35
C ASP A 444 -12.77 -16.29 -10.43
N ILE A 445 -12.76 -14.94 -10.57
CA ILE A 445 -13.53 -14.00 -9.76
C ILE A 445 -14.79 -13.57 -10.54
N ARG A 446 -15.96 -13.86 -9.98
CA ARG A 446 -17.25 -13.60 -10.64
C ARG A 446 -18.24 -12.97 -9.67
N ILE A 447 -17.94 -11.73 -9.25
CA ILE A 447 -18.74 -11.00 -8.26
C ILE A 447 -19.39 -9.75 -8.85
N ALA A 448 -20.32 -9.15 -8.15
CA ALA A 448 -20.93 -7.88 -8.56
C ALA A 448 -19.92 -6.75 -8.39
N LYS A 449 -19.95 -5.79 -9.31
CA LYS A 449 -19.16 -4.57 -9.21
C LYS A 449 -19.58 -3.75 -7.99
N ASN A 450 -18.61 -3.14 -7.33
CA ASN A 450 -18.78 -2.16 -6.27
C ASN A 450 -17.67 -1.10 -6.41
N SER A 451 -18.04 0.09 -6.87
CA SER A 451 -17.10 1.19 -7.11
C SER A 451 -16.55 1.81 -5.82
N CYS A 452 -17.13 1.47 -4.68
CA CYS A 452 -16.68 1.93 -3.36
C CYS A 452 -15.65 0.99 -2.72
N GLY A 453 -15.40 -0.18 -3.32
CA GLY A 453 -14.39 -1.11 -2.86
C GLY A 453 -14.63 -1.70 -1.46
N GLY A 454 -13.57 -2.18 -0.85
CA GLY A 454 -13.63 -2.78 0.49
C GLY A 454 -12.27 -3.23 0.99
N THR A 455 -12.21 -3.60 2.27
CA THR A 455 -11.04 -4.22 2.87
C THR A 455 -11.31 -5.69 3.15
N TYR A 456 -10.53 -6.55 2.52
CA TYR A 456 -10.64 -8.00 2.67
C TYR A 456 -9.92 -8.47 3.93
N GLU A 457 -10.50 -9.48 4.57
CA GLU A 457 -9.90 -10.22 5.67
C GLU A 457 -9.52 -11.62 5.18
N LEU A 458 -8.26 -12.02 5.40
CA LEU A 458 -7.73 -13.32 5.02
C LEU A 458 -7.40 -14.12 6.28
N THR A 459 -7.80 -15.39 6.30
CA THR A 459 -7.44 -16.32 7.37
C THR A 459 -6.09 -16.96 7.06
N LEU A 460 -5.15 -16.86 7.99
CA LEU A 460 -3.80 -17.41 7.88
C LEU A 460 -3.71 -18.78 8.57
N SER A 461 -3.07 -19.72 7.90
CA SER A 461 -2.93 -21.10 8.36
C SER A 461 -1.49 -21.59 8.24
N SER A 462 -1.13 -22.55 9.09
CA SER A 462 0.11 -23.33 9.01
C SER A 462 -0.10 -24.64 8.26
N HIS A 463 0.99 -25.31 7.92
CA HIS A 463 0.99 -26.64 7.28
C HIS A 463 0.23 -26.70 5.94
N VAL A 464 0.18 -25.58 5.22
CA VAL A 464 -0.43 -25.50 3.89
C VAL A 464 0.53 -26.07 2.85
N LYS A 465 -0.03 -26.67 1.82
CA LYS A 465 0.70 -27.17 0.66
C LYS A 465 0.35 -26.35 -0.58
N ASP A 466 1.33 -26.21 -1.45
CA ASP A 466 1.15 -25.58 -2.76
C ASP A 466 0.42 -26.50 -3.77
N SER A 467 0.24 -26.02 -4.99
CA SER A 467 -0.44 -26.74 -6.07
C SER A 467 0.30 -28.01 -6.51
N ASN A 468 1.58 -28.15 -6.18
CA ASN A 468 2.39 -29.34 -6.44
C ASN A 468 2.43 -30.29 -5.23
N ASN A 469 1.62 -30.02 -4.19
CA ASN A 469 1.59 -30.79 -2.94
C ASN A 469 2.88 -30.69 -2.10
N GLU A 470 3.72 -29.66 -2.37
CA GLU A 470 4.89 -29.33 -1.57
C GLU A 470 4.49 -28.47 -0.35
N ALA A 471 5.15 -28.69 0.80
CA ALA A 471 4.87 -27.90 2.00
C ALA A 471 5.34 -26.44 1.81
N ILE A 472 4.49 -25.50 2.13
CA ILE A 472 4.83 -24.07 2.19
C ILE A 472 5.43 -23.78 3.57
N PRO A 473 6.70 -23.32 3.67
CA PRO A 473 7.42 -23.21 4.94
C PRO A 473 7.08 -21.91 5.70
N SER A 474 5.79 -21.66 5.93
CA SER A 474 5.27 -20.52 6.70
C SER A 474 4.06 -20.94 7.55
N GLU A 475 3.90 -20.27 8.69
CA GLU A 475 2.70 -20.37 9.54
C GLU A 475 1.62 -19.34 9.19
N PHE A 476 1.87 -18.51 8.17
CA PHE A 476 1.04 -17.36 7.81
C PHE A 476 0.54 -17.45 6.36
N VAL A 477 0.12 -18.63 5.91
CA VAL A 477 -0.36 -18.83 4.53
C VAL A 477 -1.86 -18.56 4.47
N PRO A 478 -2.32 -17.59 3.66
CA PRO A 478 -3.75 -17.34 3.46
C PRO A 478 -4.45 -18.53 2.82
N THR A 479 -5.56 -18.95 3.44
CA THR A 479 -6.37 -20.10 2.97
C THR A 479 -7.81 -19.74 2.65
N PHE A 480 -8.30 -18.62 3.17
CA PHE A 480 -9.64 -18.10 2.92
C PHE A 480 -9.62 -16.57 2.90
N MET A 481 -10.43 -15.97 2.03
CA MET A 481 -10.53 -14.52 1.84
C MET A 481 -11.99 -14.11 1.66
N HIS A 482 -12.40 -13.04 2.35
CA HIS A 482 -13.75 -12.45 2.26
C HIS A 482 -13.73 -10.99 2.70
N VAL A 483 -14.82 -10.26 2.50
CA VAL A 483 -14.98 -8.89 3.01
C VAL A 483 -15.91 -8.91 4.23
N PRO A 484 -15.46 -8.46 5.43
CA PRO A 484 -16.37 -8.19 6.54
C PRO A 484 -17.38 -7.10 6.16
N ASN A 485 -18.64 -7.27 6.52
CA ASN A 485 -19.73 -6.36 6.11
C ASN A 485 -19.46 -4.89 6.48
N ALA A 486 -18.84 -4.62 7.62
CA ALA A 486 -18.48 -3.26 8.06
C ALA A 486 -17.33 -2.65 7.23
N LEU A 487 -16.60 -3.48 6.49
CA LEU A 487 -15.45 -3.10 5.67
C LEU A 487 -15.76 -3.18 4.16
N LEU A 488 -17.03 -3.18 3.79
CA LEU A 488 -17.51 -3.07 2.41
C LEU A 488 -18.09 -1.68 2.18
N GLY A 489 -17.59 -0.98 1.18
CA GLY A 489 -18.13 0.30 0.74
C GLY A 489 -19.54 0.15 0.15
N GLU A 490 -20.32 1.20 0.16
CA GLU A 490 -21.72 1.20 -0.32
C GLU A 490 -21.95 2.34 -1.30
N GLU A 491 -22.36 1.99 -2.51
CA GLU A 491 -22.73 2.96 -3.55
C GLU A 491 -24.03 3.68 -3.19
N MET A 492 -24.10 4.97 -3.50
CA MET A 492 -25.33 5.77 -3.35
C MET A 492 -25.53 6.69 -4.55
N ALA A 493 -26.73 7.23 -4.68
CA ALA A 493 -26.98 8.33 -5.60
C ALA A 493 -26.11 9.53 -5.22
N MET A 494 -25.53 10.20 -6.22
CA MET A 494 -24.66 11.37 -6.00
C MET A 494 -25.38 12.43 -5.17
N ASP A 495 -24.76 12.84 -4.07
CA ASP A 495 -25.26 13.91 -3.22
C ASP A 495 -24.92 15.33 -3.75
N ALA A 496 -25.36 16.36 -3.06
CA ALA A 496 -25.16 17.75 -3.47
C ALA A 496 -23.68 18.20 -3.46
N GLN A 497 -22.81 17.51 -2.73
CA GLN A 497 -21.37 17.80 -2.69
C GLN A 497 -20.63 17.08 -3.82
N GLY A 498 -21.15 15.94 -4.27
CA GLY A 498 -20.55 15.10 -5.29
C GLY A 498 -20.08 13.73 -4.78
N ASN A 499 -20.45 13.33 -3.56
CA ASN A 499 -20.17 12.00 -3.06
C ASN A 499 -21.05 10.97 -3.76
N THR A 500 -20.48 9.82 -4.11
CA THR A 500 -21.17 8.70 -4.77
C THR A 500 -21.10 7.40 -3.97
N CYS A 501 -20.38 7.42 -2.85
CA CYS A 501 -20.38 6.38 -1.83
C CYS A 501 -20.91 6.94 -0.52
N VAL A 502 -21.52 6.07 0.31
CA VAL A 502 -22.10 6.45 1.60
C VAL A 502 -21.01 7.02 2.52
N VAL A 503 -21.15 8.28 2.90
CA VAL A 503 -20.13 9.07 3.60
C VAL A 503 -19.79 8.51 4.99
N ASP A 504 -20.70 7.79 5.64
CA ASP A 504 -20.48 7.16 6.94
C ASP A 504 -19.97 5.71 6.86
N LYS A 505 -19.57 5.28 5.67
CA LYS A 505 -18.86 4.02 5.39
C LYS A 505 -17.52 4.30 4.74
N ILE A 506 -16.67 3.28 4.72
CA ILE A 506 -15.43 3.35 3.94
C ILE A 506 -15.71 3.48 2.45
N ALA A 507 -14.83 4.15 1.73
CA ALA A 507 -14.81 4.13 0.28
C ALA A 507 -13.37 4.09 -0.23
N ASN A 508 -13.12 3.23 -1.23
CA ASN A 508 -11.84 3.12 -1.91
C ASN A 508 -10.67 3.06 -0.91
N THR A 509 -10.68 2.01 -0.09
CA THR A 509 -9.69 1.79 0.96
C THR A 509 -8.32 1.58 0.36
N ASP A 510 -7.31 2.17 0.99
CA ASP A 510 -5.95 2.18 0.53
C ASP A 510 -4.99 1.83 1.67
N ASN A 511 -4.37 2.80 2.32
CA ASN A 511 -3.43 2.55 3.40
C ASN A 511 -4.05 1.79 4.57
N LEU A 512 -3.40 0.76 5.06
CA LEU A 512 -3.84 -0.05 6.20
C LEU A 512 -2.77 -0.16 7.27
N PHE A 513 -3.20 -0.12 8.52
CA PHE A 513 -2.36 -0.45 9.67
C PHE A 513 -3.19 -1.10 10.77
N TYR A 514 -2.73 -2.22 11.31
CA TYR A 514 -3.35 -2.86 12.47
C TYR A 514 -2.54 -2.59 13.75
N SER A 515 -3.22 -2.12 14.79
CA SER A 515 -2.68 -1.96 16.14
C SER A 515 -3.14 -3.10 17.02
N SER A 516 -2.19 -3.90 17.50
CA SER A 516 -2.45 -5.01 18.43
C SER A 516 -3.00 -4.52 19.77
N ARG A 517 -2.43 -3.46 20.30
CA ARG A 517 -2.83 -2.91 21.61
C ARG A 517 -4.19 -2.24 21.58
N ALA A 518 -4.51 -1.56 20.49
CA ALA A 518 -5.84 -0.97 20.31
C ALA A 518 -6.88 -1.97 19.78
N ARG A 519 -6.50 -3.16 19.34
CA ARG A 519 -7.38 -4.10 18.63
C ARG A 519 -8.13 -3.42 17.48
N THR A 520 -7.42 -2.56 16.75
CA THR A 520 -8.01 -1.63 15.77
C THR A 520 -7.26 -1.69 14.45
N LEU A 521 -8.01 -1.88 13.37
CA LEU A 521 -7.54 -1.69 12.01
C LEU A 521 -7.79 -0.23 11.61
N PHE A 522 -6.73 0.49 11.29
CA PHE A 522 -6.79 1.84 10.71
C PHE A 522 -6.80 1.74 9.20
N ILE A 523 -7.63 2.58 8.56
CA ILE A 523 -7.90 2.51 7.12
C ILE A 523 -7.91 3.92 6.56
N GLY A 524 -6.97 4.22 5.65
CA GLY A 524 -6.96 5.44 4.83
C GLY A 524 -7.73 5.22 3.52
N GLU A 525 -8.17 6.31 2.92
CA GLU A 525 -8.88 6.31 1.63
C GLU A 525 -8.07 6.97 0.54
N ASP A 526 -8.05 6.38 -0.65
CA ASP A 526 -7.80 7.01 -1.95
C ASP A 526 -9.10 7.01 -2.76
N SER A 527 -10.01 7.93 -2.41
CA SER A 527 -11.37 7.86 -2.92
C SER A 527 -11.69 8.97 -3.92
N GLY A 528 -11.99 8.56 -5.15
CA GLY A 528 -12.68 9.41 -6.11
C GLY A 528 -14.20 9.51 -5.88
N ALA A 529 -14.76 8.74 -4.94
CA ALA A 529 -16.18 8.67 -4.63
C ALA A 529 -16.59 9.46 -3.38
N HIS A 530 -15.63 9.84 -2.54
CA HIS A 530 -15.78 10.82 -1.46
C HIS A 530 -15.09 12.13 -1.84
N VAL A 531 -15.74 13.26 -1.60
CA VAL A 531 -15.15 14.60 -1.85
C VAL A 531 -13.99 14.88 -0.89
N ASN A 532 -14.16 14.54 0.39
CA ASN A 532 -13.08 14.47 1.38
C ASN A 532 -12.77 13.01 1.66
N ASN A 533 -11.50 12.66 1.72
CA ASN A 533 -11.07 11.36 2.15
C ASN A 533 -10.85 11.32 3.67
N TYR A 534 -10.95 10.13 4.24
CA TYR A 534 -10.94 9.94 5.69
C TYR A 534 -9.89 8.94 6.13
N LEU A 535 -9.52 9.05 7.40
CA LEU A 535 -8.90 7.96 8.14
C LEU A 535 -9.92 7.38 9.11
N TRP A 536 -10.09 6.08 9.06
CA TRP A 536 -11.01 5.33 9.87
C TRP A 536 -10.29 4.47 10.90
N ALA A 537 -10.94 4.25 12.05
CA ALA A 537 -10.57 3.28 13.07
C ALA A 537 -11.68 2.21 13.14
N TYR A 538 -11.34 0.97 12.80
CA TYR A 538 -12.24 -0.18 12.89
C TYR A 538 -11.80 -1.09 14.03
N ASN A 539 -12.56 -1.12 15.13
CA ASN A 539 -12.32 -2.04 16.23
C ASN A 539 -12.76 -3.44 15.82
N ILE A 540 -11.83 -4.38 15.77
CA ILE A 540 -12.09 -5.73 15.25
C ILE A 540 -12.94 -6.60 16.21
N ASP A 541 -13.00 -6.27 17.50
CA ASP A 541 -13.79 -7.02 18.49
C ASP A 541 -15.24 -6.53 18.51
N THR A 542 -15.46 -5.21 18.56
CA THR A 542 -16.80 -4.60 18.61
C THR A 542 -17.42 -4.39 17.24
N LYS A 543 -16.65 -4.54 16.15
CA LYS A 543 -17.05 -4.28 14.75
C LYS A 543 -17.47 -2.83 14.50
N LYS A 544 -17.05 -1.90 15.35
CA LYS A 544 -17.36 -0.48 15.26
C LYS A 544 -16.37 0.23 14.32
N LEU A 545 -16.89 0.91 13.32
CA LEU A 545 -16.14 1.80 12.43
C LEU A 545 -16.32 3.26 12.89
N SER A 546 -15.22 4.02 13.00
CA SER A 546 -15.22 5.40 13.47
C SER A 546 -14.34 6.26 12.57
N ARG A 547 -14.87 7.35 12.00
CA ARG A 547 -14.08 8.36 11.28
C ARG A 547 -13.26 9.16 12.28
N ILE A 548 -11.93 9.13 12.18
CA ILE A 548 -11.05 9.79 13.16
C ILE A 548 -10.26 10.98 12.58
N LEU A 549 -10.23 11.12 11.26
CA LEU A 549 -9.58 12.25 10.57
C LEU A 549 -10.34 12.52 9.28
N SER A 550 -10.45 13.80 8.92
CA SER A 550 -10.79 14.26 7.57
C SER A 550 -9.60 15.05 7.02
N ILE A 551 -9.24 14.80 5.78
CA ILE A 551 -8.17 15.53 5.07
C ILE A 551 -8.77 16.49 4.04
N PRO A 552 -7.98 17.42 3.46
CA PRO A 552 -8.50 18.39 2.50
C PRO A 552 -9.18 17.71 1.30
N ALA A 553 -10.24 18.34 0.79
CA ALA A 553 -10.97 17.84 -0.37
C ALA A 553 -10.05 17.58 -1.57
N GLY A 554 -10.25 16.46 -2.24
CA GLY A 554 -9.46 15.99 -3.36
C GLY A 554 -8.08 15.44 -2.98
N ALA A 555 -7.76 15.39 -1.68
CA ALA A 555 -6.54 14.71 -1.22
C ALA A 555 -6.82 13.25 -0.93
N GLU A 556 -5.76 12.46 -0.97
CA GLU A 556 -5.70 11.08 -0.54
C GLU A 556 -5.15 10.96 0.88
N SER A 557 -5.73 10.09 1.70
CA SER A 557 -5.31 9.84 3.10
C SER A 557 -4.20 8.79 3.15
N THR A 558 -2.95 9.25 3.19
CA THR A 558 -1.74 8.44 3.06
C THR A 558 -0.84 8.52 4.29
N GLY A 559 0.33 7.92 4.20
CA GLY A 559 1.37 8.00 5.23
C GLY A 559 1.01 7.32 6.55
N LEU A 560 0.11 6.35 6.50
CA LEU A 560 -0.43 5.70 7.69
C LEU A 560 0.60 4.79 8.37
N GLN A 561 0.95 5.15 9.60
CA GLN A 561 1.69 4.30 10.52
C GLN A 561 1.19 4.56 11.93
N VAL A 562 1.10 3.53 12.76
CA VAL A 562 0.79 3.68 14.18
C VAL A 562 2.02 3.33 15.02
N VAL A 563 2.43 4.26 15.87
CA VAL A 563 3.41 4.04 16.93
C VAL A 563 2.65 3.93 18.23
N GLU A 564 2.51 2.71 18.76
CA GLU A 564 1.64 2.42 19.90
C GLU A 564 2.12 3.04 21.20
N ASN A 565 3.44 3.12 21.39
CA ASN A 565 4.01 3.77 22.58
C ASN A 565 5.42 4.32 22.30
N LEU A 566 5.55 5.63 22.40
CA LEU A 566 6.83 6.30 22.41
C LEU A 566 6.85 7.24 23.62
N ASN A 567 7.54 6.81 24.69
CA ASN A 567 7.66 7.58 25.94
C ASN A 567 6.31 8.02 26.53
N GLY A 568 5.31 7.13 26.54
CA GLY A 568 3.98 7.35 27.10
C GLY A 568 2.96 8.04 26.19
N TYR A 569 3.27 8.18 24.90
CA TYR A 569 2.39 8.73 23.87
C TYR A 569 2.30 7.79 22.67
N ALA A 570 1.13 7.70 22.06
CA ALA A 570 0.93 7.02 20.78
C ALA A 570 0.70 8.03 19.65
N TYR A 571 1.04 7.63 18.45
CA TYR A 571 0.94 8.46 17.26
C TYR A 571 0.32 7.68 16.11
N ILE A 572 -0.59 8.30 15.38
CA ILE A 572 -1.07 7.81 14.09
C ILE A 572 -0.59 8.82 13.05
N MET A 573 0.44 8.43 12.30
CA MET A 573 0.96 9.24 11.20
C MET A 573 -0.06 9.29 10.08
N SER A 574 -0.23 10.44 9.45
CA SER A 574 -1.11 10.61 8.30
C SER A 574 -0.70 11.84 7.50
N ASN A 575 -0.67 11.69 6.19
CA ASN A 575 -0.41 12.75 5.22
C ASN A 575 -1.68 13.04 4.42
N ALA A 576 -1.65 14.11 3.65
CA ALA A 576 -2.63 14.38 2.61
C ALA A 576 -1.87 14.70 1.32
N GLN A 577 -1.91 13.80 0.33
CA GLN A 577 -1.25 14.05 -0.95
C GLN A 577 -2.19 14.70 -1.96
N HIS A 578 -1.67 15.44 -2.93
CA HIS A 578 -2.35 16.13 -4.03
C HIS A 578 -3.66 16.85 -3.65
N GLN A 579 -3.70 17.52 -2.50
CA GLN A 579 -4.88 18.24 -2.03
C GLN A 579 -5.39 19.26 -3.05
N GLY A 580 -6.71 19.28 -3.26
CA GLY A 580 -7.34 20.11 -4.30
C GLY A 580 -7.40 19.46 -5.68
N ASP A 581 -7.01 18.18 -5.83
CA ASP A 581 -7.32 17.38 -7.01
C ASP A 581 -8.77 16.89 -6.94
N PHE A 582 -9.67 17.84 -7.19
CA PHE A 582 -11.10 17.58 -7.05
C PHE A 582 -11.60 16.49 -7.99
N THR A 583 -12.40 15.59 -7.46
CA THR A 583 -13.06 14.53 -8.24
C THR A 583 -13.92 15.11 -9.36
N LYS A 584 -14.21 14.31 -10.38
CA LYS A 584 -15.08 14.72 -11.50
C LYS A 584 -16.50 15.05 -11.04
N THR A 585 -16.95 14.42 -9.96
CA THR A 585 -18.29 14.55 -9.37
C THR A 585 -18.43 15.73 -8.43
N THR A 586 -17.32 16.28 -7.87
CA THR A 586 -17.35 17.47 -7.02
C THR A 586 -18.06 18.62 -7.75
N SER A 587 -19.11 19.18 -7.14
CA SER A 587 -19.92 20.20 -7.77
C SER A 587 -19.11 21.46 -8.11
N LYS A 588 -19.48 22.14 -9.20
CA LYS A 588 -18.79 23.38 -9.62
C LYS A 588 -18.84 24.47 -8.55
N GLU A 589 -19.97 24.57 -7.86
CA GLU A 589 -20.16 25.55 -6.78
C GLU A 589 -19.22 25.26 -5.61
N LEU A 590 -19.09 24.00 -5.22
CA LEU A 590 -18.20 23.59 -4.13
C LEU A 590 -16.74 23.78 -4.54
N LYS A 591 -16.34 23.41 -5.76
CA LYS A 591 -14.98 23.69 -6.28
C LYS A 591 -14.62 25.16 -6.21
N ALA A 592 -15.54 26.05 -6.59
CA ALA A 592 -15.32 27.50 -6.51
C ALA A 592 -15.11 28.01 -5.09
N LYS A 593 -15.78 27.40 -4.10
CA LYS A 593 -15.60 27.72 -2.67
C LYS A 593 -14.30 27.18 -2.09
N LEU A 594 -13.88 25.99 -2.50
CA LEU A 594 -12.71 25.30 -1.96
C LEU A 594 -11.39 25.80 -2.56
N THR A 595 -11.36 26.12 -3.84
CA THR A 595 -10.14 26.52 -4.56
C THR A 595 -9.36 27.66 -3.86
N PRO A 596 -9.97 28.72 -3.32
CA PRO A 596 -9.21 29.77 -2.62
C PRO A 596 -8.76 29.37 -1.21
N LEU A 597 -9.27 28.26 -0.65
CA LEU A 597 -8.98 27.80 0.70
C LEU A 597 -7.89 26.73 0.76
N ILE A 598 -7.62 26.05 -0.36
CA ILE A 598 -6.65 24.93 -0.45
C ILE A 598 -5.42 25.38 -1.21
N ASP A 599 -4.25 25.42 -0.55
CA ASP A 599 -2.96 25.55 -1.25
C ASP A 599 -2.53 24.17 -1.76
N LYS A 600 -2.83 23.89 -3.03
CA LYS A 600 -2.50 22.61 -3.67
C LYS A 600 -1.01 22.28 -3.76
N PHE A 601 -0.13 23.28 -3.54
CA PHE A 601 1.33 23.11 -3.53
C PHE A 601 1.88 22.77 -2.14
N GLN A 602 1.06 22.79 -1.07
CA GLN A 602 1.52 22.64 0.31
C GLN A 602 0.89 21.41 0.98
N ALA A 603 1.09 20.24 0.40
CA ALA A 603 0.62 18.98 0.97
C ALA A 603 1.27 18.74 2.35
N PRO A 604 0.47 18.45 3.41
CA PRO A 604 0.99 18.28 4.76
C PRO A 604 1.50 16.86 5.04
N VAL A 605 2.60 16.78 5.75
CA VAL A 605 3.07 15.59 6.47
C VAL A 605 2.80 15.80 7.96
N GLY A 606 2.08 14.86 8.59
CA GLY A 606 1.66 15.08 9.97
C GLY A 606 1.20 13.83 10.70
N TYR A 607 0.48 14.04 11.80
CA TYR A 607 0.02 12.96 12.66
C TYR A 607 -1.20 13.36 13.51
N ILE A 608 -1.95 12.37 13.96
CA ILE A 608 -2.99 12.55 14.98
C ILE A 608 -2.32 12.56 16.35
N TYR A 609 -2.59 13.62 17.10
CA TYR A 609 -2.09 13.91 18.43
C TYR A 609 -3.19 13.77 19.48
N GLY A 610 -2.80 13.44 20.71
CA GLY A 610 -3.68 13.37 21.88
C GLY A 610 -3.93 11.95 22.39
N ILE A 611 -3.22 10.95 21.83
CA ILE A 611 -3.37 9.55 22.23
C ILE A 611 -2.33 9.24 23.32
N PRO A 612 -2.73 8.83 24.54
CA PRO A 612 -1.81 8.26 25.51
C PRO A 612 -1.13 7.02 24.96
N GLY A 613 0.04 6.66 25.50
CA GLY A 613 0.69 5.39 25.13
C GLY A 613 -0.26 4.20 25.34
N LEU A 614 -0.40 3.40 24.31
CA LEU A 614 -1.26 2.23 24.29
C LEU A 614 -0.59 1.02 24.94
#